data_91c59a86fe73f3f9ba8bf616567f005a
#
_entry.id   91c59a86fe73f3f9ba8bf616567f005a
#
_cell.length_a   1.000
_cell.length_b   1.000
_cell.length_c   1.000
_cell.angle_alpha   90.00
_cell.angle_beta   90.00
_cell.angle_gamma   90.00
#
_symmetry.space_group_name_H-M   'P 1'
#
loop_
_entity.id
_entity.type
_entity.pdbx_description
1 polymer ?
#
loop_
_entity_poly.entity_id
_entity_poly.type
_entity_poly.pdbx_seq_one_letter_code
_entity_poly.pdbx_strand_id
1 'polypeptide(L)'
;MAKKITINFDMDGTIADLYAVENWLPMLRAYDPTPYAVAEPMWDMVELASLLRQCQTIGIEIRIITWLSKDSTAEYDRAVREAKRVWLEAQNFPFDHFHGVKYGATKADSIRRYLGEDETAILFDDNAKVRQGWHMGEAIDPIECDILEVLRGLVAEF
;
A
#
# COMPACT_ATOMS: atom_id res chain seq x y z
N MET A 1 19.88 -19.49 7.22
CA MET A 1 18.51 -19.06 7.58
C MET A 1 17.80 -18.54 6.34
N ALA A 2 16.53 -18.91 6.19
CA ALA A 2 15.73 -18.41 5.10
C ALA A 2 15.54 -16.89 5.25
N LYS A 3 15.68 -16.16 4.16
CA LYS A 3 15.40 -14.71 4.13
C LYS A 3 13.91 -14.48 4.36
N LYS A 4 13.58 -13.51 5.19
CA LYS A 4 12.21 -13.06 5.38
C LYS A 4 11.80 -12.22 4.16
N ILE A 5 10.64 -12.54 3.58
CA ILE A 5 10.05 -11.77 2.49
C ILE A 5 8.83 -11.04 3.03
N THR A 6 8.71 -9.77 2.70
CA THR A 6 7.49 -8.99 2.97
C THR A 6 6.98 -8.37 1.69
N ILE A 7 5.67 -8.14 1.64
CA ILE A 7 5.02 -7.45 0.52
C ILE A 7 4.48 -6.14 1.05
N ASN A 8 4.81 -5.05 0.36
CA ASN A 8 4.49 -3.70 0.78
C ASN A 8 3.69 -3.02 -0.31
N PHE A 9 2.58 -2.40 0.05
CA PHE A 9 1.68 -1.74 -0.90
C PHE A 9 1.53 -0.27 -0.58
N ASP A 10 1.67 0.56 -1.61
CA ASP A 10 1.05 1.87 -1.66
C ASP A 10 -0.48 1.69 -1.85
N MET A 11 -1.27 2.71 -1.54
CA MET A 11 -2.72 2.64 -1.71
C MET A 11 -3.20 3.44 -2.92
N ASP A 12 -3.04 4.76 -2.89
CA ASP A 12 -3.63 5.65 -3.90
C ASP A 12 -2.94 5.47 -5.25
N GLY A 13 -3.69 5.06 -6.27
CA GLY A 13 -3.15 4.78 -7.60
C GLY A 13 -2.52 3.39 -7.74
N THR A 14 -2.48 2.61 -6.68
CA THR A 14 -1.94 1.24 -6.67
C THR A 14 -3.02 0.19 -6.44
N ILE A 15 -3.83 0.34 -5.39
CA ILE A 15 -4.96 -0.55 -5.09
C ILE A 15 -6.29 0.19 -5.01
N ALA A 16 -6.27 1.47 -4.66
CA ALA A 16 -7.45 2.33 -4.54
C ALA A 16 -7.36 3.46 -5.58
N ASP A 17 -8.42 3.63 -6.36
CA ASP A 17 -8.46 4.62 -7.45
C ASP A 17 -8.92 5.99 -6.94
N LEU A 18 -8.09 6.60 -6.10
CA LEU A 18 -8.35 7.93 -5.55
C LEU A 18 -8.53 8.97 -6.66
N TYR A 19 -7.68 8.91 -7.68
CA TYR A 19 -7.60 9.94 -8.72
C TYR A 19 -8.79 9.93 -9.68
N ALA A 20 -9.59 8.88 -9.69
CA ALA A 20 -10.84 8.80 -10.43
C ALA A 20 -12.05 9.33 -9.63
N VAL A 21 -11.89 9.61 -8.35
CA VAL A 21 -12.96 10.19 -7.53
C VAL A 21 -13.21 11.64 -7.97
N GLU A 22 -14.44 11.95 -8.33
CA GLU A 22 -14.82 13.31 -8.74
C GLU A 22 -14.52 14.30 -7.62
N ASN A 23 -13.84 15.41 -7.96
CA ASN A 23 -13.45 16.47 -7.01
C ASN A 23 -12.52 16.02 -5.87
N TRP A 24 -11.77 14.94 -6.07
CA TRP A 24 -10.89 14.43 -5.01
C TRP A 24 -9.91 15.50 -4.48
N LEU A 25 -9.27 16.27 -5.35
CA LEU A 25 -8.27 17.26 -4.94
C LEU A 25 -8.88 18.44 -4.18
N PRO A 26 -9.96 19.11 -4.67
CA PRO A 26 -10.64 20.13 -3.87
C PRO A 26 -11.13 19.65 -2.52
N MET A 27 -11.63 18.41 -2.44
CA MET A 27 -12.10 17.82 -1.20
C MET A 27 -10.95 17.62 -0.20
N LEU A 28 -9.81 17.10 -0.66
CA LEU A 28 -8.64 16.95 0.20
C LEU A 28 -8.14 18.32 0.71
N ARG A 29 -8.13 19.32 -0.17
CA ARG A 29 -7.75 20.68 0.22
C ARG A 29 -8.70 21.31 1.23
N ALA A 30 -9.94 20.85 1.26
CA ALA A 30 -10.96 21.27 2.23
C ALA A 30 -10.97 20.39 3.49
N TYR A 31 -9.99 19.52 3.66
CA TYR A 31 -9.86 18.57 4.78
C TYR A 31 -11.03 17.59 4.86
N ASP A 32 -11.55 17.16 3.71
CA ASP A 32 -12.61 16.16 3.60
C ASP A 32 -11.98 14.78 3.29
N PRO A 33 -12.13 13.76 4.15
CA PRO A 33 -11.54 12.45 3.91
C PRO A 33 -12.37 11.57 2.95
N THR A 34 -13.54 12.05 2.50
CA THR A 34 -14.46 11.26 1.67
C THR A 34 -13.80 10.60 0.45
N PRO A 35 -12.91 11.26 -0.32
CA PRO A 35 -12.29 10.61 -1.47
C PRO A 35 -11.57 9.31 -1.12
N TYR A 36 -10.93 9.23 0.04
CA TYR A 36 -10.28 8.00 0.49
C TYR A 36 -11.28 6.91 0.85
N ALA A 37 -12.46 7.29 1.34
CA ALA A 37 -13.48 6.34 1.74
C ALA A 37 -14.24 5.72 0.55
N VAL A 38 -14.41 6.49 -0.54
CA VAL A 38 -15.26 6.10 -1.68
C VAL A 38 -14.49 5.64 -2.90
N ALA A 39 -13.17 5.64 -2.88
CA ALA A 39 -12.35 5.22 -4.01
C ALA A 39 -12.69 3.79 -4.43
N GLU A 40 -12.80 3.56 -5.73
CA GLU A 40 -13.06 2.22 -6.25
C GLU A 40 -11.79 1.36 -6.18
N PRO A 41 -11.92 0.05 -5.96
CA PRO A 41 -10.76 -0.83 -6.03
C PRO A 41 -10.24 -0.95 -7.47
N MET A 42 -8.93 -1.08 -7.62
CA MET A 42 -8.27 -1.18 -8.92
C MET A 42 -8.06 -2.63 -9.39
N TRP A 43 -8.36 -3.59 -8.54
CA TRP A 43 -8.15 -5.02 -8.79
C TRP A 43 -9.37 -5.83 -8.41
N ASP A 44 -9.40 -7.10 -8.81
CA ASP A 44 -10.32 -8.07 -8.23
C ASP A 44 -9.92 -8.31 -6.77
N MET A 45 -10.62 -7.68 -5.85
CA MET A 45 -10.24 -7.69 -4.44
C MET A 45 -10.50 -9.04 -3.77
N VAL A 46 -11.40 -9.86 -4.30
CA VAL A 46 -11.61 -11.22 -3.81
C VAL A 46 -10.38 -12.07 -4.10
N GLU A 47 -9.89 -12.01 -5.32
CA GLU A 47 -8.68 -12.74 -5.73
C GLU A 47 -7.44 -12.20 -5.03
N LEU A 48 -7.29 -10.87 -4.96
CA LEU A 48 -6.16 -10.24 -4.29
C LEU A 48 -6.10 -10.65 -2.81
N ALA A 49 -7.22 -10.58 -2.09
CA ALA A 49 -7.26 -10.98 -0.70
C ALA A 49 -6.92 -12.46 -0.53
N SER A 50 -7.39 -13.33 -1.41
CA SER A 50 -7.09 -14.76 -1.38
C SER A 50 -5.60 -15.01 -1.56
N LEU A 51 -4.96 -14.37 -2.54
CA LEU A 51 -3.53 -14.51 -2.79
C LEU A 51 -2.70 -14.00 -1.60
N LEU A 52 -3.10 -12.88 -1.01
CA LEU A 52 -2.40 -12.33 0.14
C LEU A 52 -2.51 -13.23 1.37
N ARG A 53 -3.67 -13.86 1.60
CA ARG A 53 -3.82 -14.85 2.67
C ARG A 53 -2.94 -16.06 2.45
N GLN A 54 -2.79 -16.52 1.22
CA GLN A 54 -1.86 -17.59 0.87
C GLN A 54 -0.43 -17.18 1.20
N CYS A 55 -0.04 -15.93 0.88
CA CYS A 55 1.27 -15.39 1.26
C CYS A 55 1.46 -15.41 2.78
N GLN A 56 0.48 -14.97 3.54
CA GLN A 56 0.56 -14.99 5.01
C GLN A 56 0.71 -16.41 5.55
N THR A 57 0.04 -17.38 4.95
CA THR A 57 0.14 -18.80 5.34
C THR A 57 1.57 -19.33 5.22
N ILE A 58 2.34 -18.86 4.26
CA ILE A 58 3.74 -19.26 4.08
C ILE A 58 4.73 -18.34 4.79
N GLY A 59 4.25 -17.44 5.66
CA GLY A 59 5.09 -16.60 6.50
C GLY A 59 5.45 -15.23 5.92
N ILE A 60 4.82 -14.81 4.84
CA ILE A 60 5.02 -13.49 4.25
C ILE A 60 4.12 -12.48 4.96
N GLU A 61 4.70 -11.42 5.52
CA GLU A 61 3.93 -10.32 6.11
C GLU A 61 3.53 -9.31 5.04
N ILE A 62 2.37 -8.72 5.23
CA ILE A 62 1.79 -7.71 4.32
C ILE A 62 1.79 -6.36 5.03
N ARG A 63 2.37 -5.36 4.38
CA ARG A 63 2.48 -4.00 4.94
C ARG A 63 1.89 -2.99 3.98
N ILE A 64 1.12 -2.05 4.53
CA ILE A 64 0.67 -0.87 3.80
C ILE A 64 1.61 0.29 4.14
N ILE A 65 2.10 1.00 3.12
CA ILE A 65 2.90 2.21 3.28
C ILE A 65 2.28 3.27 2.39
N THR A 66 1.51 4.17 2.98
CA THR A 66 0.75 5.17 2.22
C THR A 66 1.05 6.58 2.71
N TRP A 67 1.16 7.52 1.76
CA TRP A 67 1.27 8.93 2.10
C TRP A 67 -0.07 9.47 2.60
N LEU A 68 0.00 10.30 3.63
CA LEU A 68 -1.13 11.12 4.08
C LEU A 68 -1.26 12.33 3.16
N SER A 69 -2.25 13.18 3.38
CA SER A 69 -2.52 14.31 2.50
C SER A 69 -1.48 15.43 2.64
N LYS A 70 -1.21 16.11 1.53
CA LYS A 70 -0.36 17.29 1.49
C LYS A 70 -0.99 18.44 2.31
N ASP A 71 -0.14 19.23 2.97
CA ASP A 71 -0.56 20.41 3.75
C ASP A 71 -1.67 20.08 4.77
N SER A 72 -1.53 18.94 5.44
CA SER A 72 -2.52 18.40 6.36
C SER A 72 -2.35 18.94 7.79
N THR A 73 -3.37 18.69 8.58
CA THR A 73 -3.36 18.91 10.03
C THR A 73 -3.31 17.56 10.76
N ALA A 74 -2.95 17.56 12.03
CA ALA A 74 -2.97 16.33 12.84
C ALA A 74 -4.36 15.70 12.90
N GLU A 75 -5.40 16.52 12.96
CA GLU A 75 -6.80 16.05 12.95
C GLU A 75 -7.16 15.40 11.63
N TYR A 76 -6.82 16.03 10.52
CA TYR A 76 -7.08 15.47 9.20
C TYR A 76 -6.29 14.19 8.95
N ASP A 77 -5.03 14.15 9.38
CA ASP A 77 -4.21 12.94 9.29
C ASP A 77 -4.87 11.75 9.99
N ARG A 78 -5.45 11.97 11.17
CA ARG A 78 -6.19 10.92 11.88
C ARG A 78 -7.41 10.46 11.09
N ALA A 79 -8.17 11.41 10.51
CA ALA A 79 -9.33 11.09 9.69
C ALA A 79 -8.95 10.32 8.42
N VAL A 80 -7.85 10.70 7.78
CA VAL A 80 -7.34 10.01 6.57
C VAL A 80 -6.88 8.60 6.91
N ARG A 81 -6.12 8.41 7.99
CA ARG A 81 -5.70 7.07 8.44
C ARG A 81 -6.90 6.18 8.68
N GLU A 82 -7.92 6.69 9.37
CA GLU A 82 -9.13 5.93 9.65
C GLU A 82 -9.88 5.56 8.37
N ALA A 83 -10.06 6.53 7.46
CA ALA A 83 -10.72 6.28 6.18
C ALA A 83 -10.01 5.19 5.37
N LYS A 84 -8.69 5.23 5.32
CA LYS A 84 -7.88 4.24 4.60
C LYS A 84 -7.98 2.85 5.23
N ARG A 85 -7.93 2.77 6.57
CA ARG A 85 -8.08 1.50 7.29
C ARG A 85 -9.46 0.90 7.07
N VAL A 86 -10.51 1.69 7.19
CA VAL A 86 -11.88 1.25 6.97
C VAL A 86 -12.04 0.75 5.53
N TRP A 87 -11.45 1.45 4.55
CA TRP A 87 -11.48 1.03 3.15
C TRP A 87 -10.83 -0.36 2.97
N LEU A 88 -9.66 -0.56 3.54
CA LEU A 88 -8.95 -1.85 3.47
C LEU A 88 -9.78 -2.97 4.11
N GLU A 89 -10.38 -2.72 5.27
CA GLU A 89 -11.22 -3.69 5.96
C GLU A 89 -12.48 -4.03 5.16
N ALA A 90 -13.11 -3.03 4.54
CA ALA A 90 -14.28 -3.23 3.69
C ALA A 90 -13.96 -4.07 2.44
N GLN A 91 -12.72 -4.01 1.95
CA GLN A 91 -12.25 -4.83 0.84
C GLN A 91 -11.73 -6.21 1.28
N ASN A 92 -11.80 -6.52 2.57
CA ASN A 92 -11.22 -7.74 3.16
C ASN A 92 -9.74 -7.91 2.84
N PHE A 93 -9.03 -6.79 2.68
CA PHE A 93 -7.59 -6.79 2.39
C PHE A 93 -6.82 -7.19 3.65
N PRO A 94 -6.10 -8.34 3.64
CA PRO A 94 -5.36 -8.77 4.82
C PRO A 94 -4.03 -8.04 4.90
N PHE A 95 -3.87 -7.19 5.91
CA PHE A 95 -2.60 -6.52 6.16
C PHE A 95 -2.18 -6.72 7.61
N ASP A 96 -0.89 -6.89 7.84
CA ASP A 96 -0.31 -7.10 9.16
C ASP A 96 0.13 -5.77 9.78
N HIS A 97 0.56 -4.82 8.93
CA HIS A 97 1.05 -3.52 9.37
C HIS A 97 0.51 -2.40 8.47
N PHE A 98 0.22 -1.26 9.08
CA PHE A 98 -0.23 -0.07 8.37
C PHE A 98 0.64 1.12 8.75
N HIS A 99 1.26 1.75 7.76
CA HIS A 99 2.09 2.95 7.93
C HIS A 99 1.51 4.09 7.10
N GLY A 100 0.81 5.01 7.77
CA GLY A 100 0.44 6.29 7.17
C GLY A 100 1.60 7.26 7.41
N VAL A 101 2.32 7.61 6.34
CA VAL A 101 3.50 8.46 6.44
C VAL A 101 3.22 9.84 5.87
N LYS A 102 3.95 10.85 6.36
CA LYS A 102 3.77 12.22 5.93
C LYS A 102 3.96 12.34 4.42
N TYR A 103 3.11 13.14 3.77
CA TYR A 103 3.21 13.38 2.33
C TYR A 103 4.62 13.82 1.93
N GLY A 104 5.15 13.15 0.92
CA GLY A 104 6.48 13.44 0.39
C GLY A 104 7.63 12.84 1.20
N ALA A 105 7.37 12.23 2.36
CA ALA A 105 8.40 11.53 3.11
C ALA A 105 8.94 10.35 2.31
N THR A 106 10.24 10.09 2.42
CA THR A 106 10.86 8.91 1.79
C THR A 106 10.31 7.65 2.45
N LYS A 107 9.53 6.87 1.72
CA LYS A 107 8.90 5.65 2.25
C LYS A 107 9.93 4.66 2.78
N ALA A 108 11.04 4.49 2.05
CA ALA A 108 12.13 3.62 2.50
C ALA A 108 12.65 4.01 3.89
N ASP A 109 12.95 5.29 4.09
CA ASP A 109 13.46 5.79 5.37
C ASP A 109 12.41 5.67 6.49
N SER A 110 11.15 5.90 6.15
CA SER A 110 10.04 5.88 7.12
C SER A 110 9.84 4.52 7.77
N ILE A 111 10.17 3.43 7.05
CA ILE A 111 9.94 2.07 7.56
C ILE A 111 11.24 1.31 7.85
N ARG A 112 12.39 1.89 7.55
CA ARG A 112 13.70 1.20 7.71
C ARG A 112 13.88 0.57 9.08
N ARG A 113 13.48 1.24 10.15
CA ARG A 113 13.60 0.73 11.52
C ARG A 113 12.73 -0.50 11.81
N TYR A 114 11.74 -0.78 10.97
CA TYR A 114 10.84 -1.93 11.14
C TYR A 114 11.32 -3.15 10.35
N LEU A 115 12.34 -2.97 9.50
CA LEU A 115 12.86 -4.04 8.64
C LEU A 115 13.97 -4.81 9.36
N GLY A 116 13.93 -6.13 9.21
CA GLY A 116 15.03 -7.00 9.67
C GLY A 116 16.21 -6.94 8.70
N GLU A 117 17.38 -7.29 9.19
CA GLU A 117 18.62 -7.31 8.38
C GLU A 117 18.53 -8.25 7.18
N ASP A 118 17.81 -9.37 7.34
CA ASP A 118 17.66 -10.39 6.29
C ASP A 118 16.33 -10.28 5.57
N GLU A 119 15.63 -9.16 5.70
CA GLU A 119 14.34 -8.96 5.09
C GLU A 119 14.49 -8.46 3.64
N THR A 120 13.80 -9.14 2.72
CA THR A 120 13.58 -8.65 1.36
C THR A 120 12.17 -8.09 1.29
N ALA A 121 12.04 -6.80 1.06
CA ALA A 121 10.76 -6.09 1.03
C ALA A 121 10.39 -5.73 -0.41
N ILE A 122 9.39 -6.43 -0.96
CA ILE A 122 8.85 -6.15 -2.29
C ILE A 122 7.86 -4.99 -2.15
N LEU A 123 7.94 -3.99 -3.01
CA LEU A 123 7.05 -2.83 -3.00
C LEU A 123 6.24 -2.76 -4.30
N PHE A 124 4.93 -2.52 -4.16
CA PHE A 124 4.06 -2.08 -5.27
C PHE A 124 3.72 -0.60 -5.05
N ASP A 125 4.13 0.25 -5.96
CA ASP A 125 3.89 1.70 -5.89
C ASP A 125 3.85 2.29 -7.29
N ASP A 126 2.84 3.10 -7.59
CA ASP A 126 2.68 3.75 -8.90
C ASP A 126 3.62 4.96 -9.09
N ASN A 127 4.25 5.44 -8.03
CA ASN A 127 5.11 6.61 -8.07
C ASN A 127 6.56 6.23 -8.41
N ALA A 128 7.06 6.74 -9.54
CA ALA A 128 8.41 6.42 -10.02
C ALA A 128 9.52 6.85 -9.04
N LYS A 129 9.39 8.01 -8.40
CA LYS A 129 10.39 8.48 -7.44
C LYS A 129 10.45 7.60 -6.21
N VAL A 130 9.28 7.13 -5.73
CA VAL A 130 9.22 6.19 -4.60
C VAL A 130 9.93 4.90 -4.97
N ARG A 131 9.66 4.35 -6.15
CA ARG A 131 10.32 3.12 -6.62
C ARG A 131 11.83 3.31 -6.74
N GLN A 132 12.30 4.44 -7.26
CA GLN A 132 13.73 4.74 -7.41
C GLN A 132 14.44 4.83 -6.05
N GLY A 133 13.76 5.28 -5.02
CA GLY A 133 14.29 5.39 -3.66
C GLY A 133 14.18 4.12 -2.83
N TRP A 134 13.63 3.05 -3.39
CA TRP A 134 13.39 1.79 -2.68
C TRP A 134 14.54 0.81 -2.96
N HIS A 135 15.29 0.45 -1.94
CA HIS A 135 16.48 -0.40 -2.07
C HIS A 135 16.43 -1.69 -1.25
N MET A 136 15.30 -1.99 -0.60
CA MET A 136 15.16 -3.15 0.28
C MET A 136 14.62 -4.39 -0.43
N GLY A 137 14.38 -4.29 -1.74
CA GLY A 137 13.86 -5.35 -2.57
C GLY A 137 13.39 -4.79 -3.90
N GLU A 138 12.65 -5.60 -4.64
CA GLU A 138 12.09 -5.19 -5.93
C GLU A 138 10.98 -4.16 -5.73
N ALA A 139 11.02 -3.09 -6.52
CA ALA A 139 9.96 -2.07 -6.55
C ALA A 139 9.24 -2.18 -7.90
N ILE A 140 7.94 -2.46 -7.86
CA ILE A 140 7.14 -2.83 -9.02
C ILE A 140 6.10 -1.76 -9.32
N ASP A 141 6.02 -1.36 -10.59
CA ASP A 141 4.98 -0.48 -11.09
C ASP A 141 3.71 -1.28 -11.38
N PRO A 142 2.60 -1.04 -10.65
CA PRO A 142 1.36 -1.78 -10.84
C PRO A 142 0.67 -1.49 -12.18
N ILE A 143 1.07 -0.42 -12.87
CA ILE A 143 0.52 -0.09 -14.18
C ILE A 143 1.16 -0.99 -15.26
N GLU A 144 2.44 -1.30 -15.12
CA GLU A 144 3.17 -2.13 -16.09
C GLU A 144 3.14 -3.61 -15.75
N CYS A 145 2.97 -3.96 -14.48
CA CYS A 145 2.96 -5.34 -14.01
C CYS A 145 1.66 -5.62 -13.28
N ASP A 146 0.96 -6.67 -13.66
CA ASP A 146 -0.25 -7.12 -12.99
C ASP A 146 0.10 -7.66 -11.60
N ILE A 147 -0.38 -6.99 -10.55
CA ILE A 147 -0.14 -7.38 -9.15
C ILE A 147 -0.58 -8.83 -8.91
N LEU A 148 -1.73 -9.22 -9.45
CA LEU A 148 -2.25 -10.58 -9.25
C LEU A 148 -1.33 -11.63 -9.86
N GLU A 149 -0.78 -11.38 -11.05
CA GLU A 149 0.18 -12.29 -11.66
C GLU A 149 1.47 -12.40 -10.86
N VAL A 150 1.98 -11.28 -10.35
CA VAL A 150 3.19 -11.29 -9.53
C VAL A 150 2.97 -12.12 -8.27
N LEU A 151 1.82 -11.94 -7.61
CA LEU A 151 1.49 -12.68 -6.40
C LEU A 151 1.26 -14.18 -6.67
N ARG A 152 0.62 -14.53 -7.79
CA ARG A 152 0.47 -15.94 -8.20
C ARG A 152 1.81 -16.59 -8.38
N GLY A 153 2.74 -15.89 -9.05
CA GLY A 153 4.11 -16.38 -9.23
C GLY A 153 4.85 -16.57 -7.91
N LEU A 154 4.69 -15.64 -6.99
CA LEU A 154 5.32 -15.72 -5.68
C LEU A 154 4.78 -16.89 -4.86
N VAL A 155 3.46 -17.08 -4.84
CA VAL A 155 2.81 -18.22 -4.15
C VAL A 155 3.24 -19.54 -4.75
N ALA A 156 3.40 -19.61 -6.07
CA ALA A 156 3.80 -20.83 -6.77
C ALA A 156 5.24 -21.28 -6.46
N GLU A 157 6.10 -20.37 -5.99
CA GLU A 157 7.48 -20.71 -5.57
C GLU A 157 7.54 -21.45 -4.23
N PHE A 158 6.50 -21.39 -3.47
CA PHE A 158 6.40 -22.01 -2.14
C PHE A 158 5.33 -23.08 -2.12
#